data_ee4f344afd7e67bb75b622f85ace2039
#
_entry.id   ee4f344afd7e67bb75b622f85ace2039
#
_cell.length_a   1.000
_cell.length_b   1.000
_cell.length_c   1.000
_cell.angle_alpha   90.00
_cell.angle_beta   90.00
_cell.angle_gamma   90.00
#
_symmetry.space_group_name_H-M   'P 1'
#
loop_
_entity.id
_entity.type
_entity.pdbx_description
1 polymer ?
#
loop_
_entity_poly.entity_id
_entity_poly.type
_entity_poly.pdbx_seq_one_letter_code
_entity_poly.pdbx_strand_id
1 'polypeptide(L)'
;YAQYREPPDSAEMNTYVGIYRREDFDAFLADMREYARTGLVRQNRMWKPDMIDMCRFCNSSNCSVDSMQRLRVKRSGLYPCLTSDYCAGTAGEPFFRLSVRIKRDKSAAANHRDCVNCGSRGSCSKCIALPEFLSQEEFCKLMTDEMRFSYLYKSLLALKFIFNSRILRPEDDIRVVTPLNQKDLCQSKEFILDEDSFLMEKRAGEREYILFSIRKAKVFRVNENFFRLSEIAARGCDIEACARAFGYATEEERRSIQEAYRKVISKLQDLHMLGG
;
A
#
# COMPACT_ATOMS: atom_id res chain seq x y z
N TYR A 1 17.85 1.14 15.38
CA TYR A 1 16.59 0.47 14.99
C TYR A 1 15.69 0.38 16.21
N ALA A 2 14.43 0.79 16.06
CA ALA A 2 13.42 0.71 17.12
C ALA A 2 12.41 -0.40 16.82
N GLN A 3 11.70 -0.87 17.84
CA GLN A 3 10.58 -1.79 17.69
C GLN A 3 9.32 -1.01 17.33
N TYR A 4 8.40 -1.60 16.58
CA TYR A 4 7.19 -0.91 16.13
C TYR A 4 6.30 -0.43 17.28
N ARG A 5 6.18 -1.22 18.36
CA ARG A 5 5.38 -0.87 19.54
C ARG A 5 5.97 0.24 20.40
N GLU A 6 7.27 0.38 20.37
CA GLU A 6 8.04 1.29 21.22
C GLU A 6 8.93 2.20 20.36
N PRO A 7 8.36 2.97 19.41
CA PRO A 7 9.15 3.92 18.67
C PRO A 7 9.65 5.00 19.65
N PRO A 8 10.88 5.49 19.50
CA PRO A 8 11.39 6.56 20.33
C PRO A 8 10.47 7.78 20.19
N ASP A 9 10.17 8.47 21.30
CA ASP A 9 9.29 9.63 21.35
C ASP A 9 9.72 10.77 20.41
N SER A 10 11.01 10.86 20.15
CA SER A 10 11.64 11.79 19.20
C SER A 10 12.03 11.12 17.91
N ALA A 11 11.19 10.24 17.35
CA ALA A 11 11.50 9.60 16.06
C ALA A 11 11.76 10.69 15.00
N GLU A 12 13.03 11.04 14.86
CA GLU A 12 13.51 11.86 13.75
C GLU A 12 13.08 11.17 12.45
N MET A 13 12.86 11.93 11.39
CA MET A 13 12.38 11.43 10.08
C MET A 13 13.24 10.29 9.49
N ASN A 14 14.39 10.01 10.07
CA ASN A 14 15.33 8.98 9.63
C ASN A 14 15.39 7.74 10.57
N THR A 15 14.41 7.57 11.45
CA THR A 15 14.37 6.40 12.33
C THR A 15 13.88 5.17 11.57
N TYR A 16 14.66 4.09 11.66
CA TYR A 16 14.25 2.79 11.12
C TYR A 16 13.52 1.98 12.20
N VAL A 17 12.35 1.46 11.83
CA VAL A 17 11.55 0.59 12.69
C VAL A 17 11.44 -0.78 12.04
N GLY A 18 11.58 -1.82 12.84
CA GLY A 18 11.41 -3.21 12.40
C GLY A 18 10.29 -3.92 13.16
N ILE A 19 9.70 -4.90 12.52
CA ILE A 19 8.75 -5.83 13.11
C ILE A 19 9.53 -7.11 13.43
N TYR A 20 9.99 -7.22 14.69
CA TYR A 20 10.86 -8.31 15.12
C TYR A 20 10.15 -9.40 15.91
N ARG A 21 8.96 -9.11 16.43
CA ARG A 21 8.17 -10.00 17.29
C ARG A 21 6.73 -10.04 16.86
N ARG A 22 6.00 -11.05 17.29
CA ARG A 22 4.57 -11.20 17.02
C ARG A 22 3.76 -10.00 17.50
N GLU A 23 4.07 -9.47 18.68
CA GLU A 23 3.36 -8.35 19.27
C GLU A 23 3.53 -7.05 18.47
N ASP A 24 4.71 -6.81 17.87
CA ASP A 24 4.95 -5.68 16.96
C ASP A 24 4.10 -5.82 15.69
N PHE A 25 4.00 -7.04 15.17
CA PHE A 25 3.19 -7.34 13.98
C PHE A 25 1.71 -7.14 14.25
N ASP A 26 1.20 -7.63 15.38
CA ASP A 26 -0.20 -7.49 15.75
C ASP A 26 -0.57 -6.01 15.98
N ALA A 27 0.31 -5.22 16.60
CA ALA A 27 0.12 -3.77 16.75
C ALA A 27 0.11 -3.07 15.39
N PHE A 28 1.02 -3.42 14.50
CA PHE A 28 1.05 -2.88 13.14
C PHE A 28 -0.23 -3.22 12.36
N LEU A 29 -0.70 -4.47 12.44
CA LEU A 29 -1.95 -4.87 11.81
C LEU A 29 -3.17 -4.15 12.37
N ALA A 30 -3.21 -3.91 13.67
CA ALA A 30 -4.29 -3.14 14.30
C ALA A 30 -4.34 -1.71 13.76
N ASP A 31 -3.19 -1.03 13.70
CA ASP A 31 -3.08 0.30 13.12
C ASP A 31 -3.48 0.32 11.63
N MET A 32 -3.06 -0.68 10.86
CA MET A 32 -3.41 -0.80 9.44
C MET A 32 -4.91 -1.04 9.22
N ARG A 33 -5.55 -1.82 10.08
CA ARG A 33 -7.01 -2.05 10.03
C ARG A 33 -7.80 -0.78 10.36
N GLU A 34 -7.36 -0.06 11.38
CA GLU A 34 -7.98 1.24 11.72
C GLU A 34 -7.79 2.24 10.57
N TYR A 35 -6.61 2.31 9.99
CA TYR A 35 -6.34 3.12 8.81
C TYR A 35 -7.21 2.71 7.61
N ALA A 36 -7.33 1.41 7.33
CA ALA A 36 -8.18 0.90 6.26
C ALA A 36 -9.65 1.34 6.43
N ARG A 37 -10.15 1.32 7.68
CA ARG A 37 -11.53 1.66 8.01
C ARG A 37 -11.81 3.16 7.98
N THR A 38 -10.86 3.98 8.42
CA THR A 38 -11.06 5.44 8.56
C THR A 38 -10.44 6.26 7.44
N GLY A 39 -9.39 5.75 6.81
CA GLY A 39 -8.52 6.53 5.90
C GLY A 39 -7.61 7.51 6.63
N LEU A 40 -7.65 7.56 7.97
CA LEU A 40 -6.90 8.52 8.78
C LEU A 40 -5.67 7.88 9.40
N VAL A 41 -4.52 8.52 9.22
CA VAL A 41 -3.27 8.11 9.87
C VAL A 41 -3.14 8.85 11.19
N ARG A 42 -3.53 8.20 12.28
CA ARG A 42 -3.51 8.80 13.61
C ARG A 42 -2.19 8.61 14.35
N GLN A 43 -1.42 7.59 13.97
CA GLN A 43 -0.20 7.21 14.67
C GLN A 43 1.04 7.63 13.88
N ASN A 44 1.87 8.49 14.44
CA ASN A 44 3.13 8.92 13.83
C ASN A 44 4.05 7.74 13.47
N ARG A 45 4.01 6.65 14.25
CA ARG A 45 4.78 5.43 14.02
C ARG A 45 4.44 4.71 12.71
N MET A 46 3.29 5.01 12.08
CA MET A 46 2.89 4.38 10.82
C MET A 46 3.62 4.98 9.61
N TRP A 47 3.94 6.26 9.64
CA TRP A 47 4.46 6.95 8.45
C TRP A 47 5.82 7.63 8.66
N LYS A 48 6.16 8.05 9.89
CA LYS A 48 7.45 8.71 10.15
C LYS A 48 8.64 7.80 9.91
N PRO A 49 8.71 6.60 10.52
CA PRO A 49 9.88 5.75 10.38
C PRO A 49 9.91 5.03 9.02
N ASP A 50 11.11 4.62 8.63
CA ASP A 50 11.29 3.69 7.53
C ASP A 50 11.18 2.25 8.05
N MET A 51 10.24 1.48 7.53
CA MET A 51 10.14 0.07 7.88
C MET A 51 11.19 -0.74 7.14
N ILE A 52 11.98 -1.48 7.91
CA ILE A 52 13.00 -2.40 7.36
C ILE A 52 12.33 -3.48 6.50
N ASP A 53 11.11 -3.87 6.85
CA ASP A 53 10.33 -4.92 6.20
C ASP A 53 9.48 -4.43 5.02
N MET A 54 9.68 -3.21 4.57
CA MET A 54 8.89 -2.56 3.51
C MET A 54 8.75 -3.44 2.26
N CYS A 55 9.82 -4.09 1.83
CA CYS A 55 9.81 -4.94 0.63
C CYS A 55 8.88 -6.15 0.75
N ARG A 56 8.52 -6.55 1.97
CA ARG A 56 7.61 -7.68 2.23
C ARG A 56 6.17 -7.31 1.95
N PHE A 57 5.77 -6.10 2.30
CA PHE A 57 4.38 -5.63 2.25
C PHE A 57 3.99 -4.98 0.93
N CYS A 58 4.95 -4.59 0.12
CA CYS A 58 4.69 -4.11 -1.24
C CYS A 58 5.64 -4.78 -2.22
N ASN A 59 5.21 -4.96 -3.46
CA ASN A 59 6.05 -5.48 -4.52
C ASN A 59 7.12 -4.43 -4.87
N SER A 60 8.23 -4.49 -4.15
CA SER A 60 9.33 -3.53 -4.28
C SER A 60 10.49 -4.18 -5.06
N SER A 61 10.99 -3.47 -6.06
CA SER A 61 12.23 -3.82 -6.76
C SER A 61 13.47 -3.85 -5.83
N ASN A 62 13.32 -3.32 -4.62
CA ASN A 62 14.41 -3.18 -3.65
C ASN A 62 14.50 -4.35 -2.65
N CYS A 63 13.89 -5.50 -2.96
CA CYS A 63 14.03 -6.68 -2.11
C CYS A 63 15.51 -7.11 -2.04
N SER A 64 16.09 -7.11 -0.85
CA SER A 64 17.50 -7.50 -0.64
C SER A 64 17.76 -8.98 -0.95
N VAL A 65 16.73 -9.84 -0.87
CA VAL A 65 16.82 -11.25 -1.27
C VAL A 65 16.98 -11.38 -2.78
N ASP A 66 16.30 -10.54 -3.55
CA ASP A 66 16.37 -10.58 -5.03
C ASP A 66 17.61 -9.87 -5.57
N SER A 67 17.91 -8.70 -5.03
CA SER A 67 19.00 -7.86 -5.51
C SER A 67 20.36 -8.33 -4.96
N MET A 68 20.37 -9.08 -3.86
CA MET A 68 21.56 -9.49 -3.12
C MET A 68 22.50 -8.30 -2.76
N GLN A 69 21.95 -7.09 -2.70
CA GLN A 69 22.70 -5.87 -2.38
C GLN A 69 23.23 -5.85 -0.94
N ARG A 70 22.62 -6.66 -0.06
CA ARG A 70 22.98 -6.76 1.35
C ARG A 70 23.06 -8.23 1.75
N LEU A 71 24.15 -8.61 2.40
CA LEU A 71 24.34 -9.93 2.95
C LEU A 71 24.79 -9.80 4.41
N ARG A 72 24.00 -10.35 5.32
CA ARG A 72 24.40 -10.52 6.71
C ARG A 72 25.17 -11.83 6.83
N VAL A 73 26.38 -11.77 7.30
CA VAL A 73 27.24 -12.94 7.53
C VAL A 73 27.10 -13.37 8.98
N LYS A 74 26.69 -14.60 9.21
CA LYS A 74 26.72 -15.30 10.50
C LYS A 74 27.64 -16.51 10.39
N ARG A 75 28.00 -17.12 11.53
CA ARG A 75 28.80 -18.39 11.53
C ARG A 75 28.11 -19.50 10.72
N SER A 76 26.78 -19.52 10.72
CA SER A 76 25.95 -20.51 10.03
C SER A 76 25.69 -20.23 8.55
N GLY A 77 26.06 -19.06 8.02
CA GLY A 77 25.84 -18.78 6.60
C GLY A 77 25.64 -17.32 6.21
N LEU A 78 25.11 -17.14 4.99
CA LEU A 78 24.86 -15.87 4.34
C LEU A 78 23.34 -15.60 4.28
N TYR A 79 22.92 -14.47 4.82
CA TYR A 79 21.53 -14.10 5.02
C TYR A 79 21.21 -12.80 4.25
N PRO A 80 20.51 -12.86 3.13
CA PRO A 80 20.20 -11.67 2.32
C PRO A 80 19.09 -10.79 2.91
N CYS A 81 18.32 -11.32 3.86
CA CYS A 81 17.26 -10.57 4.55
C CYS A 81 17.72 -10.18 5.96
N LEU A 82 17.42 -8.92 6.39
CA LEU A 82 17.81 -8.42 7.72
C LEU A 82 16.88 -8.92 8.82
N THR A 83 15.62 -9.20 8.51
CA THR A 83 14.56 -9.51 9.46
C THR A 83 14.11 -10.99 9.42
N SER A 84 14.89 -11.84 8.78
CA SER A 84 14.60 -13.27 8.64
C SER A 84 15.87 -14.07 8.71
N ASP A 85 15.75 -15.33 9.12
CA ASP A 85 16.85 -16.30 9.13
C ASP A 85 16.88 -17.18 7.85
N TYR A 86 16.34 -16.68 6.73
CA TYR A 86 16.52 -17.31 5.44
C TYR A 86 18.00 -17.33 5.04
N CYS A 87 18.62 -18.50 5.08
CA CYS A 87 20.00 -18.72 4.72
C CYS A 87 20.13 -19.04 3.22
N ALA A 88 20.77 -18.17 2.47
CA ALA A 88 20.99 -18.37 1.04
C ALA A 88 22.16 -19.27 0.72
N GLY A 89 23.10 -19.46 1.66
CA GLY A 89 24.28 -20.29 1.48
C GLY A 89 25.35 -20.06 2.52
N THR A 90 26.54 -20.60 2.29
CA THR A 90 27.69 -20.51 3.18
C THR A 90 28.73 -19.50 2.71
N ALA A 91 29.53 -18.98 3.65
CA ALA A 91 30.65 -18.11 3.31
C ALA A 91 31.67 -18.85 2.41
N GLY A 92 32.09 -18.18 1.34
CA GLY A 92 33.01 -18.77 0.33
C GLY A 92 32.27 -19.36 -0.89
N GLU A 93 30.97 -19.55 -0.85
CA GLU A 93 30.22 -19.94 -2.08
C GLU A 93 30.26 -18.82 -3.13
N PRO A 94 30.43 -19.17 -4.43
CA PRO A 94 30.36 -18.19 -5.51
C PRO A 94 28.99 -17.51 -5.55
N PHE A 95 28.97 -16.20 -5.75
CA PHE A 95 27.76 -15.36 -5.77
C PHE A 95 26.67 -15.89 -6.73
N PHE A 96 27.05 -16.39 -7.91
CA PHE A 96 26.08 -16.92 -8.86
C PHE A 96 25.32 -18.14 -8.31
N ARG A 97 25.96 -19.00 -7.49
CA ARG A 97 25.29 -20.15 -6.86
C ARG A 97 24.24 -19.71 -5.85
N LEU A 98 24.54 -18.67 -5.08
CA LEU A 98 23.57 -18.06 -4.16
C LEU A 98 22.35 -17.52 -4.94
N SER A 99 22.58 -16.79 -6.03
CA SER A 99 21.53 -16.25 -6.88
C SER A 99 20.66 -17.35 -7.50
N VAL A 100 21.26 -18.43 -8.00
CA VAL A 100 20.52 -19.58 -8.57
C VAL A 100 19.69 -20.26 -7.48
N ARG A 101 20.24 -20.45 -6.29
CA ARG A 101 19.53 -21.05 -5.15
C ARG A 101 18.30 -20.21 -4.76
N ILE A 102 18.46 -18.90 -4.59
CA ILE A 102 17.36 -17.98 -4.28
C ILE A 102 16.25 -18.04 -5.33
N LYS A 103 16.62 -18.01 -6.62
CA LYS A 103 15.61 -18.11 -7.71
C LYS A 103 14.87 -19.44 -7.68
N ARG A 104 15.58 -20.55 -7.45
CA ARG A 104 14.97 -21.87 -7.31
C ARG A 104 14.02 -21.92 -6.12
N ASP A 105 14.44 -21.43 -4.96
CA ASP A 105 13.66 -21.46 -3.74
C ASP A 105 12.39 -20.58 -3.86
N LYS A 106 12.50 -19.42 -4.53
CA LYS A 106 11.33 -18.58 -4.87
C LYS A 106 10.38 -19.28 -5.82
N SER A 107 10.88 -19.93 -6.86
CA SER A 107 10.05 -20.67 -7.80
C SER A 107 9.34 -21.84 -7.12
N ALA A 108 10.04 -22.61 -6.29
CA ALA A 108 9.46 -23.71 -5.54
C ALA A 108 8.36 -23.22 -4.58
N ALA A 109 8.61 -22.15 -3.86
CA ALA A 109 7.63 -21.54 -2.95
C ALA A 109 6.40 -20.96 -3.70
N ALA A 110 6.62 -20.36 -4.87
CA ALA A 110 5.54 -19.82 -5.69
C ALA A 110 4.64 -20.92 -6.26
N ASN A 111 5.24 -22.04 -6.70
CA ASN A 111 4.50 -23.20 -7.20
C ASN A 111 3.69 -23.88 -6.09
N HIS A 112 4.31 -24.07 -4.92
CA HIS A 112 3.63 -24.67 -3.75
C HIS A 112 2.41 -23.85 -3.29
N ARG A 113 2.45 -22.53 -3.45
CA ARG A 113 1.38 -21.58 -3.03
C ARG A 113 0.38 -21.25 -4.12
N ASP A 114 0.52 -21.84 -5.31
CA ASP A 114 -0.28 -21.48 -6.49
C ASP A 114 -0.29 -19.96 -6.79
N CYS A 115 0.87 -19.32 -6.64
CA CYS A 115 1.00 -17.89 -6.89
C CYS A 115 0.68 -17.49 -8.35
N VAL A 116 0.62 -18.44 -9.26
CA VAL A 116 0.30 -18.20 -10.69
C VAL A 116 -1.17 -17.81 -10.83
N ASN A 117 -2.06 -18.47 -10.08
CA ASN A 117 -3.51 -18.24 -10.11
C ASN A 117 -3.99 -17.27 -9.02
N CYS A 118 -3.07 -16.74 -8.20
CA CYS A 118 -3.40 -15.84 -7.11
C CYS A 118 -3.80 -14.45 -7.62
N GLY A 119 -4.97 -13.94 -7.20
CA GLY A 119 -5.46 -12.60 -7.55
C GLY A 119 -4.53 -11.46 -7.13
N SER A 120 -3.69 -11.67 -6.10
CA SER A 120 -2.69 -10.69 -5.65
C SER A 120 -1.31 -10.86 -6.33
N ARG A 121 -1.22 -11.58 -7.43
CA ARG A 121 0.05 -11.91 -8.11
C ARG A 121 0.90 -10.69 -8.44
N GLY A 122 0.28 -9.57 -8.84
CA GLY A 122 0.95 -8.33 -9.23
C GLY A 122 1.45 -7.51 -8.04
N SER A 123 0.72 -7.52 -6.93
CA SER A 123 0.95 -6.69 -5.77
C SER A 123 1.75 -7.38 -4.65
N CYS A 124 1.76 -8.72 -4.64
CA CYS A 124 2.46 -9.49 -3.62
C CYS A 124 3.96 -9.59 -3.92
N SER A 125 4.78 -9.39 -2.89
CA SER A 125 6.25 -9.54 -2.95
C SER A 125 6.72 -10.97 -3.15
N LYS A 126 5.85 -11.99 -2.93
CA LYS A 126 6.19 -13.42 -2.92
C LYS A 126 7.37 -13.72 -2.01
N CYS A 127 7.40 -13.07 -0.85
CA CYS A 127 8.50 -13.18 0.10
C CYS A 127 8.69 -14.63 0.57
N ILE A 128 9.92 -15.15 0.48
CA ILE A 128 10.33 -16.45 1.01
C ILE A 128 11.06 -16.32 2.35
N ALA A 129 11.46 -15.11 2.71
CA ALA A 129 12.21 -14.79 3.90
C ALA A 129 11.29 -14.21 4.98
N LEU A 130 10.24 -14.96 5.38
CA LEU A 130 9.35 -14.54 6.44
C LEU A 130 10.04 -14.68 7.81
N PRO A 131 9.72 -13.82 8.79
CA PRO A 131 10.17 -14.01 10.16
C PRO A 131 9.46 -15.20 10.79
N GLU A 132 10.06 -15.81 11.80
CA GLU A 132 9.54 -17.03 12.46
C GLU A 132 8.11 -16.87 13.00
N PHE A 133 7.74 -15.68 13.47
CA PHE A 133 6.41 -15.39 14.01
C PHE A 133 5.28 -15.27 12.97
N LEU A 134 5.62 -15.24 11.66
CA LEU A 134 4.66 -15.05 10.56
C LEU A 134 4.67 -16.28 9.65
N SER A 135 3.64 -17.09 9.73
CA SER A 135 3.49 -18.22 8.83
C SER A 135 3.23 -17.78 7.38
N GLN A 136 3.55 -18.69 6.45
CA GLN A 136 3.30 -18.44 5.03
C GLN A 136 1.81 -18.27 4.72
N GLU A 137 0.96 -19.04 5.41
CA GLU A 137 -0.50 -18.98 5.25
C GLU A 137 -1.04 -17.63 5.73
N GLU A 138 -0.63 -17.17 6.91
CA GLU A 138 -1.01 -15.85 7.44
C GLU A 138 -0.57 -14.73 6.51
N PHE A 139 0.65 -14.83 5.96
CA PHE A 139 1.15 -13.84 5.01
C PHE A 139 0.32 -13.83 3.71
N CYS A 140 0.03 -15.01 3.14
CA CYS A 140 -0.82 -15.11 1.95
C CYS A 140 -2.22 -14.54 2.19
N LYS A 141 -2.84 -14.89 3.33
CA LYS A 141 -4.14 -14.35 3.72
C LYS A 141 -4.12 -12.84 3.82
N LEU A 142 -3.09 -12.25 4.45
CA LEU A 142 -2.94 -10.80 4.56
C LEU A 142 -2.85 -10.13 3.17
N MET A 143 -2.09 -10.73 2.25
CA MET A 143 -1.87 -10.16 0.92
C MET A 143 -3.07 -10.32 -0.02
N THR A 144 -4.00 -11.25 0.29
CA THR A 144 -5.24 -11.50 -0.48
C THR A 144 -6.48 -10.91 0.17
N ASP A 145 -6.36 -10.31 1.35
CA ASP A 145 -7.46 -9.70 2.10
C ASP A 145 -8.12 -8.57 1.29
N GLU A 146 -9.45 -8.42 1.44
CA GLU A 146 -10.25 -7.30 0.90
C GLU A 146 -9.74 -5.91 1.32
N MET A 147 -8.94 -5.84 2.38
CA MET A 147 -8.25 -4.65 2.82
C MET A 147 -7.22 -4.13 1.80
N ARG A 148 -6.80 -4.95 0.84
CA ARG A 148 -5.73 -4.64 -0.12
C ARG A 148 -4.48 -4.08 0.56
N PHE A 149 -3.91 -4.88 1.42
CA PHE A 149 -2.81 -4.48 2.31
C PHE A 149 -1.67 -3.78 1.59
N SER A 150 -1.27 -4.26 0.42
CA SER A 150 -0.23 -3.62 -0.40
C SER A 150 -0.59 -2.18 -0.79
N TYR A 151 -1.84 -1.94 -1.20
CA TYR A 151 -2.35 -0.61 -1.50
C TYR A 151 -2.28 0.32 -0.29
N LEU A 152 -2.76 -0.14 0.87
CA LEU A 152 -2.71 0.64 2.10
C LEU A 152 -1.28 1.01 2.48
N TYR A 153 -0.38 0.05 2.40
CA TYR A 153 1.02 0.29 2.73
C TYR A 153 1.67 1.30 1.76
N LYS A 154 1.41 1.18 0.46
CA LYS A 154 1.88 2.16 -0.55
C LYS A 154 1.29 3.55 -0.31
N SER A 155 0.03 3.66 0.14
CA SER A 155 -0.58 4.94 0.46
C SER A 155 0.09 5.64 1.66
N LEU A 156 0.58 4.89 2.64
CA LEU A 156 1.42 5.45 3.73
C LEU A 156 2.76 5.98 3.20
N LEU A 157 3.39 5.29 2.26
CA LEU A 157 4.61 5.79 1.61
C LEU A 157 4.33 7.06 0.81
N ALA A 158 3.19 7.13 0.14
CA ALA A 158 2.74 8.32 -0.57
C ALA A 158 2.53 9.51 0.38
N LEU A 159 1.89 9.30 1.53
CA LEU A 159 1.74 10.30 2.58
C LEU A 159 3.09 10.77 3.12
N LYS A 160 4.00 9.85 3.41
CA LYS A 160 5.36 10.21 3.84
C LYS A 160 6.06 11.09 2.81
N PHE A 161 5.95 10.76 1.52
CA PHE A 161 6.49 11.60 0.44
C PHE A 161 5.87 13.01 0.44
N ILE A 162 4.54 13.11 0.55
CA ILE A 162 3.79 14.38 0.55
C ILE A 162 4.19 15.25 1.73
N PHE A 163 4.36 14.67 2.92
CA PHE A 163 4.79 15.40 4.11
C PHE A 163 6.25 15.84 4.00
N ASN A 164 7.15 14.98 3.55
CA ASN A 164 8.56 15.30 3.34
C ASN A 164 8.75 16.40 2.28
N SER A 165 7.89 16.42 1.27
CA SER A 165 7.89 17.44 0.21
C SER A 165 7.19 18.74 0.63
N ARG A 166 6.67 18.81 1.87
CA ARG A 166 5.93 19.96 2.42
C ARG A 166 4.72 20.38 1.60
N ILE A 167 4.14 19.45 0.84
CA ILE A 167 2.90 19.69 0.07
C ILE A 167 1.71 19.79 1.04
N LEU A 168 1.66 18.90 2.02
CA LEU A 168 0.77 18.91 3.17
C LEU A 168 1.58 18.72 4.44
N ARG A 169 0.97 18.98 5.59
CA ARG A 169 1.55 18.78 6.92
C ARG A 169 0.83 17.63 7.65
N PRO A 170 1.49 16.94 8.57
CA PRO A 170 0.83 15.90 9.36
C PRO A 170 -0.38 16.41 10.16
N GLU A 171 -0.37 17.70 10.56
CA GLU A 171 -1.44 18.37 11.31
C GLU A 171 -2.68 18.67 10.46
N ASP A 172 -2.60 18.51 9.14
CA ASP A 172 -3.68 18.83 8.21
C ASP A 172 -4.86 17.82 8.23
N ASP A 173 -4.82 16.80 9.08
CA ASP A 173 -5.83 15.73 9.19
C ASP A 173 -6.17 15.11 7.83
N ILE A 174 -5.20 14.40 7.25
CA ILE A 174 -5.33 13.86 5.91
C ILE A 174 -6.11 12.53 5.93
N ARG A 175 -7.21 12.48 5.19
CA ARG A 175 -7.95 11.26 4.89
C ARG A 175 -7.52 10.70 3.53
N VAL A 176 -7.16 9.43 3.49
CA VAL A 176 -6.91 8.69 2.25
C VAL A 176 -8.13 7.85 1.91
N VAL A 177 -8.49 7.80 0.64
CA VAL A 177 -9.53 6.90 0.14
C VAL A 177 -8.98 5.47 0.12
N THR A 178 -9.63 4.57 0.87
CA THR A 178 -9.22 3.18 1.03
C THR A 178 -10.32 2.22 0.58
N PRO A 179 -10.02 0.94 0.35
CA PRO A 179 -11.04 -0.05 0.00
C PRO A 179 -12.17 -0.19 1.01
N LEU A 180 -11.92 0.10 2.29
CA LEU A 180 -12.89 -0.16 3.36
C LEU A 180 -13.62 1.09 3.88
N ASN A 181 -13.08 2.31 3.70
CA ASN A 181 -13.69 3.51 4.28
C ASN A 181 -14.86 4.09 3.49
N GLN A 182 -15.33 3.37 2.46
CA GLN A 182 -16.37 3.85 1.56
C GLN A 182 -17.41 2.78 1.18
N LYS A 183 -17.58 1.76 2.04
CA LYS A 183 -18.49 0.63 1.76
C LYS A 183 -19.94 1.03 1.46
N ASP A 184 -20.36 2.22 1.89
CA ASP A 184 -21.74 2.65 1.81
C ASP A 184 -22.10 3.48 0.56
N LEU A 185 -21.11 3.82 -0.28
CA LEU A 185 -21.35 4.72 -1.43
C LEU A 185 -22.02 4.03 -2.63
N CYS A 186 -21.79 2.73 -2.81
CA CYS A 186 -22.49 1.95 -3.82
C CYS A 186 -22.42 0.45 -3.51
N GLN A 187 -23.27 -0.36 -4.19
CA GLN A 187 -23.33 -1.80 -3.98
C GLN A 187 -22.11 -2.56 -4.57
N SER A 188 -21.26 -1.89 -5.35
CA SER A 188 -20.04 -2.50 -5.88
C SER A 188 -19.06 -2.78 -4.76
N LYS A 189 -18.49 -4.00 -4.79
CA LYS A 189 -17.43 -4.40 -3.88
C LYS A 189 -16.04 -4.21 -4.47
N GLU A 190 -15.95 -3.78 -5.73
CA GLU A 190 -14.69 -3.61 -6.41
C GLU A 190 -14.06 -2.26 -6.07
N PHE A 191 -12.78 -2.29 -5.74
CA PHE A 191 -11.95 -1.11 -5.61
C PHE A 191 -10.98 -1.09 -6.78
N ILE A 192 -11.19 -0.18 -7.73
CA ILE A 192 -10.51 -0.18 -9.03
C ILE A 192 -9.41 0.86 -9.19
N LEU A 193 -9.07 1.63 -8.14
CA LEU A 193 -7.87 2.46 -8.19
C LEU A 193 -6.62 1.61 -8.41
N ASP A 194 -5.75 2.09 -9.30
CA ASP A 194 -4.42 1.52 -9.47
C ASP A 194 -3.63 1.57 -8.17
N GLU A 195 -2.81 0.56 -7.91
CA GLU A 195 -2.07 0.43 -6.64
C GLU A 195 -1.05 1.54 -6.37
N ASP A 196 -0.68 2.30 -7.39
CA ASP A 196 0.24 3.42 -7.30
C ASP A 196 -0.47 4.78 -7.34
N SER A 197 -1.81 4.81 -7.18
CA SER A 197 -2.65 5.99 -7.30
C SER A 197 -3.53 6.18 -6.07
N PHE A 198 -3.56 7.40 -5.52
CA PHE A 198 -4.20 7.70 -4.24
C PHE A 198 -5.04 8.97 -4.33
N LEU A 199 -6.21 8.91 -3.71
CA LEU A 199 -7.08 10.05 -3.48
C LEU A 199 -6.96 10.47 -2.01
N MET A 200 -6.67 11.74 -1.76
CA MET A 200 -6.44 12.27 -0.41
C MET A 200 -7.22 13.56 -0.21
N GLU A 201 -7.81 13.72 0.97
CA GLU A 201 -8.55 14.89 1.40
C GLU A 201 -7.88 15.50 2.63
N LYS A 202 -7.47 16.75 2.56
CA LYS A 202 -7.10 17.56 3.72
C LYS A 202 -8.39 18.05 4.39
N ARG A 203 -8.53 17.81 5.69
CA ARG A 203 -9.75 18.10 6.45
C ARG A 203 -9.59 19.24 7.45
N ALA A 204 -8.38 19.53 7.90
CA ALA A 204 -8.10 20.63 8.81
C ALA A 204 -7.89 21.95 8.06
N GLY A 205 -8.53 23.03 8.51
CA GLY A 205 -8.48 24.32 7.83
C GLY A 205 -9.25 24.35 6.53
N GLU A 206 -8.69 24.99 5.51
CA GLU A 206 -9.24 24.98 4.17
C GLU A 206 -9.13 23.58 3.55
N ARG A 207 -10.25 23.05 3.06
CA ARG A 207 -10.28 21.72 2.44
C ARG A 207 -9.52 21.72 1.13
N GLU A 208 -8.63 20.77 0.98
CA GLU A 208 -7.91 20.52 -0.27
C GLU A 208 -8.10 19.06 -0.69
N TYR A 209 -8.22 18.85 -2.00
CA TYR A 209 -8.42 17.54 -2.58
C TYR A 209 -7.28 17.23 -3.54
N ILE A 210 -6.66 16.06 -3.34
CA ILE A 210 -5.42 15.69 -4.00
C ILE A 210 -5.56 14.30 -4.64
N LEU A 211 -5.11 14.22 -5.90
CA LEU A 211 -4.79 12.96 -6.54
C LEU A 211 -3.27 12.84 -6.60
N PHE A 212 -2.75 11.71 -6.15
CA PHE A 212 -1.33 11.43 -6.18
C PHE A 212 -1.05 10.13 -6.95
N SER A 213 -0.07 10.15 -7.85
CA SER A 213 0.41 8.97 -8.55
C SER A 213 1.90 8.79 -8.29
N ILE A 214 2.25 7.65 -7.65
CA ILE A 214 3.65 7.26 -7.46
C ILE A 214 4.32 7.06 -8.81
N ARG A 215 3.66 6.34 -9.73
CA ARG A 215 4.21 6.01 -11.06
C ARG A 215 4.61 7.24 -11.85
N LYS A 216 3.85 8.33 -11.75
CA LYS A 216 4.12 9.60 -12.45
C LYS A 216 4.91 10.58 -11.59
N ALA A 217 5.11 10.28 -10.30
CA ALA A 217 5.66 11.19 -9.30
C ALA A 217 4.97 12.57 -9.34
N LYS A 218 3.64 12.58 -9.49
CA LYS A 218 2.85 13.81 -9.67
C LYS A 218 1.73 13.92 -8.67
N VAL A 219 1.54 15.15 -8.20
CA VAL A 219 0.44 15.58 -7.34
C VAL A 219 -0.46 16.50 -8.13
N PHE A 220 -1.76 16.21 -8.12
CA PHE A 220 -2.78 17.03 -8.78
C PHE A 220 -3.73 17.56 -7.72
N ARG A 221 -3.89 18.88 -7.61
CA ARG A 221 -4.97 19.49 -6.85
C ARG A 221 -6.22 19.54 -7.71
N VAL A 222 -7.34 19.12 -7.15
CA VAL A 222 -8.63 19.04 -7.83
C VAL A 222 -9.72 19.71 -7.01
N ASN A 223 -10.83 20.04 -7.64
CA ASN A 223 -11.99 20.55 -6.91
C ASN A 223 -12.79 19.41 -6.22
N GLU A 224 -13.65 19.78 -5.30
CA GLU A 224 -14.45 18.84 -4.51
C GLU A 224 -15.30 17.91 -5.40
N ASN A 225 -15.97 18.43 -6.42
CA ASN A 225 -16.82 17.62 -7.29
C ASN A 225 -16.01 16.57 -8.05
N PHE A 226 -14.85 16.94 -8.58
CA PHE A 226 -13.96 15.98 -9.24
C PHE A 226 -13.50 14.90 -8.27
N PHE A 227 -13.11 15.29 -7.05
CA PHE A 227 -12.67 14.34 -6.02
C PHE A 227 -13.79 13.36 -5.65
N ARG A 228 -15.00 13.84 -5.36
CA ARG A 228 -16.15 12.99 -5.00
C ARG A 228 -16.52 12.02 -6.12
N LEU A 229 -16.53 12.49 -7.37
CA LEU A 229 -16.76 11.61 -8.51
C LEU A 229 -15.64 10.56 -8.65
N SER A 230 -14.38 10.95 -8.36
CA SER A 230 -13.25 10.01 -8.35
C SER A 230 -13.34 8.97 -7.22
N GLU A 231 -13.86 9.35 -6.06
CA GLU A 231 -14.14 8.40 -4.96
C GLU A 231 -15.16 7.34 -5.39
N ILE A 232 -16.24 7.76 -6.07
CA ILE A 232 -17.27 6.85 -6.58
C ILE A 232 -16.69 5.95 -7.68
N ALA A 233 -15.87 6.54 -8.59
CA ALA A 233 -15.18 5.79 -9.63
C ALA A 233 -14.22 4.74 -9.03
N ALA A 234 -13.49 5.08 -7.98
CA ALA A 234 -12.59 4.16 -7.29
C ALA A 234 -13.29 2.90 -6.77
N ARG A 235 -14.60 2.96 -6.57
CA ARG A 235 -15.47 1.84 -6.15
C ARG A 235 -15.99 1.00 -7.30
N GLY A 236 -15.62 1.28 -8.54
CA GLY A 236 -16.19 0.58 -9.68
C GLY A 236 -17.70 0.78 -9.83
N CYS A 237 -18.25 1.86 -9.28
CA CYS A 237 -19.67 2.17 -9.41
C CYS A 237 -19.98 2.50 -10.88
N ASP A 238 -21.11 2.02 -11.36
CA ASP A 238 -21.61 2.42 -12.67
C ASP A 238 -22.16 3.87 -12.65
N ILE A 239 -22.47 4.39 -13.82
CA ILE A 239 -22.90 5.78 -14.00
C ILE A 239 -24.25 6.06 -13.30
N GLU A 240 -25.12 5.07 -13.20
CA GLU A 240 -26.42 5.22 -12.53
C GLU A 240 -26.27 5.21 -11.01
N ALA A 241 -25.39 4.35 -10.48
CA ALA A 241 -25.05 4.34 -9.08
C ALA A 241 -24.37 5.67 -8.67
N CYS A 242 -23.52 6.23 -9.54
CA CYS A 242 -22.92 7.53 -9.34
C CYS A 242 -23.98 8.63 -9.23
N ALA A 243 -24.91 8.72 -10.18
CA ALA A 243 -25.96 9.73 -10.15
C ALA A 243 -26.81 9.62 -8.87
N ARG A 244 -27.18 8.40 -8.46
CA ARG A 244 -27.91 8.18 -7.19
C ARG A 244 -27.12 8.62 -5.96
N ALA A 245 -25.81 8.35 -5.92
CA ALA A 245 -24.93 8.72 -4.78
C ALA A 245 -24.77 10.24 -4.63
N PHE A 246 -24.77 10.98 -5.74
CA PHE A 246 -24.74 12.44 -5.73
C PHE A 246 -26.10 13.07 -5.35
N GLY A 247 -27.19 12.37 -5.60
CA GLY A 247 -28.55 12.91 -5.50
C GLY A 247 -28.87 13.85 -6.66
N TYR A 248 -30.08 13.78 -7.16
CA TYR A 248 -30.59 14.69 -8.18
C TYR A 248 -32.11 14.88 -7.98
N ALA A 249 -32.60 16.09 -8.24
CA ALA A 249 -34.02 16.43 -8.17
C ALA A 249 -34.66 16.40 -9.56
N THR A 250 -33.88 16.60 -10.62
CA THR A 250 -34.37 16.67 -11.99
C THR A 250 -33.61 15.75 -12.93
N GLU A 251 -34.22 15.39 -14.06
CA GLU A 251 -33.57 14.58 -15.09
C GLU A 251 -32.38 15.32 -15.77
N GLU A 252 -32.44 16.65 -15.80
CA GLU A 252 -31.34 17.48 -16.31
C GLU A 252 -30.12 17.42 -15.39
N GLU A 253 -30.34 17.53 -14.08
CA GLU A 253 -29.25 17.35 -13.08
C GLU A 253 -28.64 15.96 -13.17
N ARG A 254 -29.46 14.92 -13.31
CA ARG A 254 -29.00 13.55 -13.50
C ARG A 254 -28.07 13.43 -14.70
N ARG A 255 -28.48 13.97 -15.87
CA ARG A 255 -27.64 13.95 -17.09
C ARG A 255 -26.33 14.72 -16.90
N SER A 256 -26.39 15.86 -16.22
CA SER A 256 -25.19 16.66 -15.91
C SER A 256 -24.19 15.89 -15.04
N ILE A 257 -24.67 15.20 -14.00
CA ILE A 257 -23.84 14.35 -13.13
C ILE A 257 -23.21 13.20 -13.95
N GLN A 258 -24.01 12.53 -14.77
CA GLN A 258 -23.53 11.44 -15.62
C GLN A 258 -22.45 11.88 -16.61
N GLU A 259 -22.60 13.07 -17.22
CA GLU A 259 -21.59 13.63 -18.12
C GLU A 259 -20.31 13.99 -17.37
N ALA A 260 -20.43 14.62 -16.20
CA ALA A 260 -19.30 14.94 -15.34
C ALA A 260 -18.54 13.67 -14.92
N TYR A 261 -19.27 12.61 -14.57
CA TYR A 261 -18.67 11.31 -14.20
C TYR A 261 -17.90 10.67 -15.36
N ARG A 262 -18.45 10.69 -16.59
CA ARG A 262 -17.73 10.19 -17.76
C ARG A 262 -16.42 10.95 -17.99
N LYS A 263 -16.44 12.29 -17.84
CA LYS A 263 -15.22 13.12 -17.95
C LYS A 263 -14.20 12.77 -16.89
N VAL A 264 -14.63 12.50 -15.65
CA VAL A 264 -13.74 12.09 -14.56
C VAL A 264 -13.13 10.72 -14.87
N ILE A 265 -13.92 9.72 -15.27
CA ILE A 265 -13.43 8.39 -15.64
C ILE A 265 -12.38 8.50 -16.75
N SER A 266 -12.69 9.20 -17.84
CA SER A 266 -11.74 9.43 -18.94
C SER A 266 -10.44 10.04 -18.44
N LYS A 267 -10.53 11.06 -17.58
CA LYS A 267 -9.34 11.72 -17.03
C LYS A 267 -8.52 10.81 -16.13
N LEU A 268 -9.16 10.00 -15.29
CA LEU A 268 -8.45 9.03 -14.43
C LEU A 268 -7.79 7.93 -15.25
N GLN A 269 -8.41 7.49 -16.36
CA GLN A 269 -7.81 6.55 -17.31
C GLN A 269 -6.59 7.15 -18.01
N ASP A 270 -6.69 8.38 -18.53
CA ASP A 270 -5.55 9.12 -19.14
C ASP A 270 -4.38 9.27 -18.16
N LEU A 271 -4.69 9.40 -16.89
CA LEU A 271 -3.70 9.47 -15.81
C LEU A 271 -3.22 8.09 -15.36
N HIS A 272 -3.75 6.99 -15.92
CA HIS A 272 -3.50 5.61 -15.48
C HIS A 272 -3.72 5.42 -13.98
N MET A 273 -4.78 6.03 -13.45
CA MET A 273 -5.14 5.94 -12.03
C MET A 273 -6.21 4.88 -11.76
N LEU A 274 -6.85 4.33 -12.79
CA LEU A 274 -7.74 3.20 -12.68
C LEU A 274 -7.00 1.94 -13.13
N GLY A 275 -7.13 0.87 -12.32
CA GLY A 275 -6.68 -0.46 -12.69
C GLY A 275 -7.54 -1.02 -13.82
N GLY A 276 -6.91 -1.74 -14.77
CA GLY A 276 -7.60 -2.49 -15.81
C GLY A 276 -7.89 -3.91 -15.36
#